data_f1538908a5c9fe9cd650229f122aea7d
#
_entry.id   f1538908a5c9fe9cd650229f122aea7d
#
_cell.length_a   1.000
_cell.length_b   1.000
_cell.length_c   1.000
_cell.angle_alpha   90.00
_cell.angle_beta   90.00
_cell.angle_gamma   90.00
#
_symmetry.space_group_name_H-M   'P 1'
#
loop_
_entity.id
_entity.type
_entity.pdbx_description
1 polymer ?
#
loop_
_entity_poly.entity_id
_entity_poly.type
_entity_poly.pdbx_seq_one_letter_code
_entity_poly.pdbx_strand_id
1 'polypeptide(L)'
;MNKQTLLQQADIRIEVINLGRMSYVQALAEQRRRQQEVIADRQSTAPRMDLLVVEHDPPVITISNRPGARDHLLATDEQLRDRGVEIQATDRGGDITWHGPGQIVMYPILDLNRLGLRLHCYLRWLEDVVIKTLSHYGIEGHRDPDATGVWVGDPARKICAFGVRVSRWVTMHGLALNVNPDLSFFDLIVPCGLVDRGVTSINAELGGAGPTFDEVLDILQSQFREALSATIQERC
;
A
#
# COMPACT_ATOMS: atom_id res chain seq x y z
N MET A 1 -3.09 -17.49 8.42
CA MET A 1 -1.96 -16.73 7.84
C MET A 1 -1.07 -17.72 7.07
N ASN A 2 -1.00 -17.57 5.77
CA ASN A 2 -0.09 -18.35 4.94
C ASN A 2 1.23 -17.59 4.80
N LYS A 3 2.37 -18.28 4.95
CA LYS A 3 3.71 -17.68 4.86
C LYS A 3 4.46 -18.32 3.70
N GLN A 4 5.10 -17.48 2.90
CA GLN A 4 5.95 -17.93 1.79
C GLN A 4 7.22 -17.09 1.75
N THR A 5 8.37 -17.72 1.50
CA THR A 5 9.62 -16.98 1.27
C THR A 5 9.52 -16.27 -0.07
N LEU A 6 9.55 -14.94 -0.05
CA LEU A 6 9.57 -14.09 -1.24
C LEU A 6 10.97 -14.02 -1.84
N LEU A 7 11.96 -13.78 -0.98
CA LEU A 7 13.34 -13.61 -1.37
C LEU A 7 14.28 -14.10 -0.26
N GLN A 8 15.32 -14.82 -0.67
CA GLN A 8 16.49 -15.10 0.17
C GLN A 8 17.73 -14.86 -0.68
N GLN A 9 18.41 -13.77 -0.42
CA GLN A 9 19.60 -13.35 -1.18
C GLN A 9 20.60 -12.70 -0.23
N ALA A 10 21.87 -13.11 -0.31
CA ALA A 10 22.93 -12.70 0.60
C ALA A 10 22.51 -12.93 2.07
N ASP A 11 22.49 -11.88 2.88
CA ASP A 11 22.11 -11.87 4.28
C ASP A 11 20.66 -11.37 4.52
N ILE A 12 19.82 -11.28 3.47
CA ILE A 12 18.46 -10.77 3.56
C ILE A 12 17.45 -11.87 3.24
N ARG A 13 16.49 -12.06 4.16
CA ARG A 13 15.33 -12.92 3.97
C ARG A 13 14.05 -12.10 4.08
N ILE A 14 13.19 -12.21 3.07
CA ILE A 14 11.88 -11.56 3.06
C ILE A 14 10.79 -12.60 2.94
N GLU A 15 9.82 -12.55 3.84
CA GLU A 15 8.65 -13.43 3.85
C GLU A 15 7.40 -12.64 3.44
N VAL A 16 6.61 -13.19 2.52
CA VAL A 16 5.24 -12.74 2.29
C VAL A 16 4.34 -13.41 3.30
N ILE A 17 3.47 -12.62 3.88
CA ILE A 17 2.47 -13.07 4.86
C ILE A 17 1.12 -12.57 4.38
N ASN A 18 0.35 -13.47 3.79
CA ASN A 18 -1.02 -13.16 3.41
C ASN A 18 -1.91 -13.22 4.65
N LEU A 19 -2.47 -12.08 5.02
CA LEU A 19 -3.38 -11.91 6.16
C LEU A 19 -4.84 -12.23 5.77
N GLY A 20 -5.14 -12.35 4.46
CA GLY A 20 -6.48 -12.49 3.94
C GLY A 20 -7.34 -11.26 4.19
N ARG A 21 -8.64 -11.46 4.39
CA ARG A 21 -9.55 -10.40 4.82
C ARG A 21 -9.41 -10.16 6.31
N MET A 22 -9.17 -8.90 6.68
CA MET A 22 -8.90 -8.54 8.08
C MET A 22 -9.27 -7.08 8.36
N SER A 23 -9.76 -6.79 9.58
CA SER A 23 -10.00 -5.41 9.98
C SER A 23 -8.70 -4.60 10.04
N TYR A 24 -8.82 -3.28 9.85
CA TYR A 24 -7.66 -2.38 9.91
C TYR A 24 -6.94 -2.44 11.26
N VAL A 25 -7.70 -2.49 12.36
CA VAL A 25 -7.14 -2.53 13.72
C VAL A 25 -6.29 -3.79 13.94
N GLN A 26 -6.77 -4.96 13.50
CA GLN A 26 -6.02 -6.20 13.58
C GLN A 26 -4.76 -6.17 12.71
N ALA A 27 -4.88 -5.68 11.47
CA ALA A 27 -3.75 -5.55 10.57
C ALA A 27 -2.69 -4.55 11.10
N LEU A 28 -3.11 -3.44 11.72
CA LEU A 28 -2.21 -2.47 12.34
C LEU A 28 -1.47 -3.06 13.55
N ALA A 29 -2.16 -3.86 14.36
CA ALA A 29 -1.52 -4.57 15.48
C ALA A 29 -0.45 -5.55 14.98
N GLU A 30 -0.74 -6.29 13.90
CA GLU A 30 0.23 -7.21 13.28
C GLU A 30 1.42 -6.46 12.68
N GLN A 31 1.22 -5.32 12.00
CA GLN A 31 2.30 -4.48 11.50
C GLN A 31 3.23 -4.03 12.64
N ARG A 32 2.66 -3.53 13.75
CA ARG A 32 3.44 -3.05 14.91
C ARG A 32 4.28 -4.17 15.53
N ARG A 33 3.66 -5.34 15.70
CA ARG A 33 4.36 -6.52 16.22
C ARG A 33 5.55 -6.89 15.32
N ARG A 34 5.32 -6.98 14.01
CA ARG A 34 6.35 -7.31 13.02
C ARG A 34 7.45 -6.28 12.94
N GLN A 35 7.11 -5.00 12.99
CA GLN A 35 8.10 -3.94 13.00
C GLN A 35 9.05 -4.09 14.20
N GLN A 36 8.53 -4.41 15.40
CA GLN A 36 9.37 -4.64 16.57
C GLN A 36 10.26 -5.88 16.40
N GLU A 37 9.74 -6.96 15.80
CA GLU A 37 10.53 -8.17 15.52
C GLU A 37 11.67 -7.87 14.52
N VAL A 38 11.40 -7.16 13.41
CA VAL A 38 12.42 -6.75 12.45
C VAL A 38 13.50 -5.87 13.10
N ILE A 39 13.09 -4.93 13.97
CA ILE A 39 14.00 -4.07 14.71
C ILE A 39 14.89 -4.90 15.66
N ALA A 40 14.31 -5.87 16.37
CA ALA A 40 15.03 -6.73 17.31
C ALA A 40 15.99 -7.70 16.61
N ASP A 41 15.60 -8.22 15.43
CA ASP A 41 16.38 -9.19 14.65
C ASP A 41 17.51 -8.55 13.83
N ARG A 42 17.63 -7.24 13.84
CA ARG A 42 18.57 -6.46 12.99
C ARG A 42 20.03 -6.92 13.07
N GLN A 43 20.45 -7.41 14.21
CA GLN A 43 21.84 -7.86 14.48
C GLN A 43 22.06 -9.33 14.13
N SER A 44 21.03 -10.07 13.69
CA SER A 44 21.18 -11.46 13.30
C SER A 44 21.99 -11.59 11.99
N THR A 45 22.53 -12.77 11.74
CA THR A 45 23.30 -13.08 10.54
C THR A 45 22.45 -13.09 9.26
N ALA A 46 21.13 -13.31 9.40
CA ALA A 46 20.16 -13.27 8.31
C ALA A 46 18.85 -12.64 8.79
N PRO A 47 18.83 -11.31 9.02
CA PRO A 47 17.66 -10.64 9.56
C PRO A 47 16.46 -10.76 8.63
N ARG A 48 15.34 -11.07 9.25
CA ARG A 48 14.06 -11.20 8.55
C ARG A 48 13.45 -9.83 8.33
N MET A 49 12.82 -9.68 7.17
CA MET A 49 11.88 -8.62 6.84
C MET A 49 10.57 -9.27 6.37
N ASP A 50 9.50 -8.52 6.41
CA ASP A 50 8.17 -9.07 6.08
C ASP A 50 7.48 -8.18 5.01
N LEU A 51 6.67 -8.82 4.18
CA LEU A 51 5.71 -8.19 3.29
C LEU A 51 4.32 -8.69 3.66
N LEU A 52 3.54 -7.85 4.32
CA LEU A 52 2.16 -8.20 4.67
C LEU A 52 1.23 -7.82 3.52
N VAL A 53 0.31 -8.71 3.19
CA VAL A 53 -0.74 -8.48 2.21
C VAL A 53 -2.09 -8.65 2.90
N VAL A 54 -3.00 -7.71 2.69
CA VAL A 54 -4.32 -7.70 3.31
C VAL A 54 -5.36 -7.09 2.38
N GLU A 55 -6.57 -7.59 2.44
CA GLU A 55 -7.79 -6.95 1.96
C GLU A 55 -8.58 -6.51 3.20
N HIS A 56 -8.83 -5.20 3.36
CA HIS A 56 -9.53 -4.72 4.55
C HIS A 56 -11.01 -5.01 4.48
N ASP A 57 -11.51 -5.67 5.52
CA ASP A 57 -12.93 -5.97 5.71
C ASP A 57 -13.23 -5.98 7.23
N PRO A 58 -14.16 -5.16 7.76
CA PRO A 58 -15.03 -4.22 7.02
C PRO A 58 -14.27 -3.06 6.35
N PRO A 59 -14.93 -2.35 5.40
CA PRO A 59 -14.38 -1.14 4.79
C PRO A 59 -14.02 -0.10 5.85
N VAL A 60 -12.93 0.64 5.64
CA VAL A 60 -12.43 1.59 6.63
C VAL A 60 -11.92 2.87 5.98
N ILE A 61 -12.26 4.00 6.58
CA ILE A 61 -11.62 5.29 6.30
C ILE A 61 -10.54 5.53 7.34
N THR A 62 -9.29 5.70 6.88
CA THR A 62 -8.15 6.00 7.77
C THR A 62 -7.80 7.48 7.69
N ILE A 63 -7.77 8.15 8.85
CA ILE A 63 -7.48 9.58 8.99
C ILE A 63 -6.13 9.73 9.68
N SER A 64 -5.19 10.39 9.02
CA SER A 64 -3.86 10.63 9.58
C SER A 64 -3.87 11.73 10.66
N ASN A 65 -2.74 11.87 11.37
CA ASN A 65 -2.56 12.94 12.36
C ASN A 65 -2.21 14.30 11.72
N ARG A 66 -2.28 14.43 10.38
CA ARG A 66 -2.04 15.71 9.69
C ARG A 66 -3.13 16.71 10.09
N PRO A 67 -2.77 17.95 10.45
CA PRO A 67 -3.75 19.01 10.69
C PRO A 67 -4.70 19.17 9.49
N GLY A 68 -6.00 19.23 9.74
CA GLY A 68 -7.03 19.37 8.70
C GLY A 68 -7.45 18.06 8.01
N ALA A 69 -6.79 16.91 8.27
CA ALA A 69 -7.12 15.66 7.60
C ALA A 69 -8.57 15.20 7.85
N ARG A 70 -9.15 15.53 9.00
CA ARG A 70 -10.54 15.20 9.32
C ARG A 70 -11.56 16.06 8.55
N ASP A 71 -11.17 17.25 8.12
CA ASP A 71 -12.05 18.15 7.35
C ASP A 71 -12.32 17.62 5.94
N HIS A 72 -11.51 16.66 5.50
CA HIS A 72 -11.68 15.95 4.23
C HIS A 72 -12.65 14.74 4.31
N LEU A 73 -13.24 14.47 5.46
CA LEU A 73 -14.34 13.51 5.61
C LEU A 73 -15.64 14.21 5.23
N LEU A 74 -16.27 13.80 4.12
CA LEU A 74 -17.51 14.37 3.61
C LEU A 74 -18.75 13.64 4.15
N ALA A 75 -18.60 12.35 4.46
CA ALA A 75 -19.71 11.50 4.87
C ALA A 75 -20.22 11.86 6.28
N THR A 76 -21.53 11.77 6.44
CA THR A 76 -22.19 11.81 7.77
C THR A 76 -22.03 10.46 8.49
N ASP A 77 -22.21 10.46 9.80
CA ASP A 77 -22.21 9.23 10.60
C ASP A 77 -23.29 8.23 10.16
N GLU A 78 -24.41 8.72 9.62
CA GLU A 78 -25.47 7.88 9.08
C GLU A 78 -25.02 7.19 7.79
N GLN A 79 -24.45 7.92 6.84
CA GLN A 79 -23.91 7.37 5.60
C GLN A 79 -22.82 6.33 5.85
N LEU A 80 -21.97 6.55 6.85
CA LEU A 80 -20.92 5.59 7.22
C LEU A 80 -21.52 4.30 7.80
N ARG A 81 -22.52 4.42 8.69
CA ARG A 81 -23.22 3.26 9.26
C ARG A 81 -23.95 2.44 8.19
N ASP A 82 -24.66 3.11 7.29
CA ASP A 82 -25.43 2.47 6.21
C ASP A 82 -24.54 1.68 5.24
N ARG A 83 -23.31 2.17 5.04
CA ARG A 83 -22.30 1.51 4.21
C ARG A 83 -21.37 0.57 4.98
N GLY A 84 -21.53 0.43 6.28
CA GLY A 84 -20.69 -0.42 7.12
C GLY A 84 -19.22 0.03 7.18
N VAL A 85 -18.96 1.33 7.03
CA VAL A 85 -17.59 1.90 6.99
C VAL A 85 -17.15 2.29 8.39
N GLU A 86 -16.00 1.77 8.82
CA GLU A 86 -15.34 2.19 10.05
C GLU A 86 -14.48 3.46 9.83
N ILE A 87 -14.30 4.24 10.89
CA ILE A 87 -13.29 5.32 10.91
C ILE A 87 -12.18 4.95 11.88
N GLN A 88 -10.94 5.03 11.43
CA GLN A 88 -9.78 4.73 12.25
C GLN A 88 -8.72 5.84 12.13
N ALA A 89 -8.22 6.30 13.29
CA ALA A 89 -7.05 7.17 13.33
C ALA A 89 -5.79 6.36 13.01
N THR A 90 -4.85 6.98 12.29
CA THR A 90 -3.62 6.32 11.88
C THR A 90 -2.42 7.26 11.98
N ASP A 91 -1.23 6.65 12.11
CA ASP A 91 0.06 7.35 12.19
C ASP A 91 0.88 7.26 10.87
N ARG A 92 0.25 6.82 9.76
CA ARG A 92 0.86 6.84 8.43
C ARG A 92 1.04 8.28 7.91
N GLY A 93 1.97 8.45 6.99
CA GLY A 93 2.03 9.66 6.18
C GLY A 93 0.82 9.81 5.25
N GLY A 94 0.65 11.02 4.71
CA GLY A 94 -0.48 11.39 3.88
C GLY A 94 -1.63 12.02 4.67
N ASP A 95 -2.84 11.90 4.16
CA ASP A 95 -4.04 12.57 4.65
C ASP A 95 -5.12 11.54 5.03
N ILE A 96 -6.31 11.65 4.46
CA ILE A 96 -7.42 10.71 4.56
C ILE A 96 -7.40 9.75 3.36
N THR A 97 -7.79 8.50 3.56
CA THR A 97 -8.04 7.55 2.47
C THR A 97 -9.04 6.48 2.90
N TRP A 98 -9.55 5.74 1.93
CA TRP A 98 -10.42 4.60 2.13
C TRP A 98 -9.67 3.30 1.81
N HIS A 99 -10.02 2.22 2.54
CA HIS A 99 -9.62 0.85 2.25
C HIS A 99 -10.82 -0.06 2.35
N GLY A 100 -10.89 -1.08 1.49
CA GLY A 100 -11.98 -2.06 1.52
C GLY A 100 -11.81 -3.17 0.49
N PRO A 101 -12.86 -4.01 0.33
CA PRO A 101 -12.84 -5.12 -0.63
C PRO A 101 -12.51 -4.67 -2.06
N GLY A 102 -11.74 -5.49 -2.76
CA GLY A 102 -11.26 -5.21 -4.12
C GLY A 102 -9.99 -4.36 -4.18
N GLN A 103 -9.42 -3.94 -3.03
CA GLN A 103 -8.17 -3.18 -2.96
C GLN A 103 -7.06 -4.06 -2.37
N ILE A 104 -5.96 -4.24 -3.12
CA ILE A 104 -4.75 -4.87 -2.56
C ILE A 104 -4.04 -3.87 -1.67
N VAL A 105 -3.99 -4.17 -0.37
CA VAL A 105 -3.18 -3.40 0.57
C VAL A 105 -1.92 -4.19 0.91
N MET A 106 -0.76 -3.55 0.70
CA MET A 106 0.54 -4.17 0.92
C MET A 106 1.35 -3.34 1.90
N TYR A 107 1.80 -3.98 2.98
CA TYR A 107 2.56 -3.36 4.06
C TYR A 107 3.98 -3.95 4.14
N PRO A 108 4.96 -3.37 3.45
CA PRO A 108 6.35 -3.78 3.58
C PRO A 108 6.91 -3.36 4.94
N ILE A 109 7.43 -4.32 5.70
CA ILE A 109 8.12 -4.10 6.98
C ILE A 109 9.60 -4.36 6.73
N LEU A 110 10.29 -3.32 6.25
CA LEU A 110 11.65 -3.40 5.73
C LEU A 110 12.61 -2.52 6.53
N ASP A 111 13.83 -3.00 6.76
CA ASP A 111 14.91 -2.17 7.27
C ASP A 111 15.58 -1.40 6.12
N LEU A 112 15.24 -0.12 6.00
CA LEU A 112 15.74 0.74 4.93
C LEU A 112 17.26 0.95 4.98
N ASN A 113 17.89 0.89 6.16
CA ASN A 113 19.35 0.98 6.28
C ASN A 113 20.01 -0.24 5.62
N ARG A 114 19.45 -1.43 5.83
CA ARG A 114 19.94 -2.63 5.18
C ARG A 114 19.75 -2.62 3.68
N LEU A 115 18.69 -2.00 3.19
CA LEU A 115 18.45 -1.83 1.76
C LEU A 115 19.19 -0.65 1.15
N GLY A 116 19.87 0.19 1.95
CA GLY A 116 20.54 1.39 1.46
C GLY A 116 19.58 2.46 0.94
N LEU A 117 18.29 2.41 1.33
CA LEU A 117 17.25 3.29 0.84
C LEU A 117 16.97 4.42 1.82
N ARG A 118 16.92 5.65 1.31
CA ARG A 118 16.31 6.79 2.01
C ARG A 118 14.80 6.81 1.78
N LEU A 119 14.04 7.42 2.67
CA LEU A 119 12.58 7.43 2.61
C LEU A 119 12.01 7.87 1.26
N HIS A 120 12.53 8.95 0.68
CA HIS A 120 12.07 9.43 -0.63
C HIS A 120 12.36 8.41 -1.75
N CYS A 121 13.57 7.81 -1.75
CA CYS A 121 13.93 6.77 -2.72
C CYS A 121 13.05 5.53 -2.55
N TYR A 122 12.74 5.15 -1.32
CA TYR A 122 11.83 4.05 -1.02
C TYR A 122 10.41 4.28 -1.57
N LEU A 123 9.86 5.49 -1.42
CA LEU A 123 8.55 5.83 -2.00
C LEU A 123 8.58 5.73 -3.53
N ARG A 124 9.60 6.28 -4.18
CA ARG A 124 9.78 6.18 -5.64
C ARG A 124 9.96 4.75 -6.10
N TRP A 125 10.69 3.95 -5.31
CA TRP A 125 10.88 2.53 -5.55
C TRP A 125 9.54 1.75 -5.47
N LEU A 126 8.67 2.04 -4.49
CA LEU A 126 7.34 1.45 -4.42
C LEU A 126 6.45 1.87 -5.61
N GLU A 127 6.53 3.13 -6.03
CA GLU A 127 5.80 3.60 -7.22
C GLU A 127 6.25 2.84 -8.48
N ASP A 128 7.56 2.58 -8.65
CA ASP A 128 8.07 1.80 -9.78
C ASP A 128 7.54 0.36 -9.79
N VAL A 129 7.46 -0.28 -8.65
CA VAL A 129 6.86 -1.62 -8.51
C VAL A 129 5.42 -1.62 -9.03
N VAL A 130 4.63 -0.62 -8.65
CA VAL A 130 3.22 -0.52 -9.08
C VAL A 130 3.13 -0.17 -10.57
N ILE A 131 3.94 0.77 -11.07
CA ILE A 131 3.96 1.15 -12.50
C ILE A 131 4.28 -0.07 -13.37
N LYS A 132 5.28 -0.88 -12.99
CA LYS A 132 5.61 -2.13 -13.70
C LYS A 132 4.48 -3.16 -13.62
N THR A 133 3.80 -3.26 -12.49
CA THR A 133 2.61 -4.11 -12.35
C THR A 133 1.50 -3.70 -13.31
N LEU A 134 1.21 -2.39 -13.41
CA LEU A 134 0.21 -1.85 -14.32
C LEU A 134 0.57 -2.07 -15.80
N SER A 135 1.87 -1.91 -16.13
CA SER A 135 2.37 -2.14 -17.49
C SER A 135 2.14 -3.57 -17.98
N HIS A 136 2.12 -4.57 -17.06
CA HIS A 136 1.78 -5.95 -17.39
C HIS A 136 0.36 -6.09 -18.00
N TYR A 137 -0.54 -5.19 -17.62
CA TYR A 137 -1.93 -5.13 -18.10
C TYR A 137 -2.13 -4.08 -19.20
N GLY A 138 -1.06 -3.48 -19.73
CA GLY A 138 -1.16 -2.43 -20.74
C GLY A 138 -1.65 -1.08 -20.21
N ILE A 139 -1.67 -0.89 -18.88
CA ILE A 139 -2.06 0.38 -18.26
C ILE A 139 -0.81 1.24 -18.07
N GLU A 140 -0.80 2.44 -18.65
CA GLU A 140 0.30 3.40 -18.52
C GLU A 140 0.18 4.19 -17.20
N GLY A 141 0.86 3.69 -16.17
CA GLY A 141 0.97 4.36 -14.87
C GLY A 141 2.09 5.39 -14.87
N HIS A 142 1.87 6.52 -14.19
CA HIS A 142 2.86 7.58 -14.03
C HIS A 142 2.88 8.16 -12.62
N ARG A 143 3.95 8.89 -12.30
CA ARG A 143 4.08 9.66 -11.07
C ARG A 143 3.56 11.07 -11.28
N ASP A 144 3.03 11.65 -10.20
CA ASP A 144 2.73 13.08 -10.16
C ASP A 144 3.81 13.78 -9.30
N PRO A 145 4.36 14.93 -9.74
CA PRO A 145 5.41 15.63 -9.01
C PRO A 145 4.92 16.20 -7.66
N ASP A 146 3.64 16.55 -7.57
CA ASP A 146 3.06 17.24 -6.42
C ASP A 146 2.29 16.33 -5.48
N ALA A 147 1.99 15.08 -5.92
CA ALA A 147 1.15 14.17 -5.17
C ALA A 147 1.65 12.72 -5.24
N THR A 148 2.20 12.22 -4.13
CA THR A 148 2.63 10.83 -3.99
C THR A 148 1.50 9.87 -4.36
N GLY A 149 1.81 8.90 -5.22
CA GLY A 149 0.86 7.92 -5.73
C GLY A 149 1.24 7.45 -7.12
N VAL A 150 0.52 6.46 -7.63
CA VAL A 150 0.55 6.12 -9.05
C VAL A 150 -0.77 6.54 -9.66
N TRP A 151 -0.64 7.22 -10.80
CA TRP A 151 -1.72 7.88 -11.51
C TRP A 151 -1.82 7.33 -12.93
N VAL A 152 -2.99 7.46 -13.55
CA VAL A 152 -3.26 7.04 -14.92
C VAL A 152 -4.12 8.08 -15.64
N GLY A 153 -3.92 8.18 -16.96
CA GLY A 153 -4.73 9.00 -17.86
C GLY A 153 -4.52 10.52 -17.74
N ASP A 154 -5.26 11.25 -18.57
CA ASP A 154 -5.35 12.70 -18.59
C ASP A 154 -6.82 13.09 -18.76
N PRO A 155 -7.49 13.73 -17.77
CA PRO A 155 -6.95 14.13 -16.48
C PRO A 155 -6.51 12.95 -15.61
N ALA A 156 -5.47 13.17 -14.80
CA ALA A 156 -4.88 12.12 -13.99
C ALA A 156 -5.82 11.61 -12.88
N ARG A 157 -6.00 10.29 -12.81
CA ARG A 157 -6.76 9.58 -11.79
C ARG A 157 -5.85 8.68 -10.96
N LYS A 158 -6.01 8.70 -9.65
CA LYS A 158 -5.17 7.88 -8.76
C LYS A 158 -5.62 6.42 -8.78
N ILE A 159 -4.72 5.51 -9.12
CA ILE A 159 -4.94 4.07 -9.09
C ILE A 159 -4.30 3.39 -7.88
N CYS A 160 -3.23 3.97 -7.33
CA CYS A 160 -2.58 3.47 -6.12
C CYS A 160 -2.21 4.62 -5.19
N ALA A 161 -2.63 4.50 -3.93
CA ALA A 161 -2.27 5.42 -2.87
C ALA A 161 -1.08 4.89 -2.05
N PHE A 162 -0.26 5.80 -1.51
CA PHE A 162 0.86 5.48 -0.62
C PHE A 162 0.76 6.28 0.66
N GLY A 163 1.00 5.60 1.77
CA GLY A 163 1.17 6.23 3.07
C GLY A 163 2.10 5.37 3.90
N VAL A 164 3.27 5.86 4.25
CA VAL A 164 4.27 5.11 5.00
C VAL A 164 4.62 5.80 6.30
N ARG A 165 5.10 5.03 7.25
CA ARG A 165 5.77 5.49 8.47
C ARG A 165 7.08 4.76 8.62
N VAL A 166 8.10 5.46 9.11
CA VAL A 166 9.40 4.86 9.43
C VAL A 166 9.72 5.12 10.89
N SER A 167 10.06 4.06 11.62
CA SER A 167 10.58 4.14 12.98
C SER A 167 11.85 3.34 13.09
N ARG A 168 12.93 3.96 13.58
CA ARG A 168 14.25 3.32 13.64
C ARG A 168 14.68 2.70 12.30
N TRP A 169 14.37 3.36 11.20
CA TRP A 169 14.64 2.92 9.81
C TRP A 169 13.87 1.67 9.36
N VAL A 170 12.91 1.18 10.13
CA VAL A 170 12.00 0.10 9.71
C VAL A 170 10.64 0.68 9.34
N THR A 171 10.15 0.28 8.18
CA THR A 171 8.90 0.78 7.58
C THR A 171 7.66 0.15 8.22
N MET A 172 6.55 0.86 8.14
CA MET A 172 5.17 0.40 8.37
C MET A 172 4.24 1.06 7.36
N HIS A 173 3.03 0.53 7.26
CA HIS A 173 2.07 0.89 6.23
C HIS A 173 2.66 0.64 4.83
N GLY A 174 2.20 1.31 3.79
CA GLY A 174 2.73 1.04 2.46
C GLY A 174 1.84 1.56 1.36
N LEU A 175 1.30 0.66 0.55
CA LEU A 175 0.51 0.98 -0.62
C LEU A 175 -0.88 0.34 -0.59
N ALA A 176 -1.81 0.94 -1.35
CA ALA A 176 -3.15 0.46 -1.58
C ALA A 176 -3.48 0.60 -3.08
N LEU A 177 -3.46 -0.53 -3.79
CA LEU A 177 -3.71 -0.63 -5.22
C LEU A 177 -5.17 -1.02 -5.47
N ASN A 178 -5.89 -0.19 -6.20
CA ASN A 178 -7.27 -0.45 -6.59
C ASN A 178 -7.30 -1.47 -7.75
N VAL A 179 -7.75 -2.69 -7.47
CA VAL A 179 -7.98 -3.71 -8.50
C VAL A 179 -9.40 -3.61 -9.05
N ASN A 180 -10.38 -3.86 -8.21
CA ASN A 180 -11.81 -3.81 -8.55
C ASN A 180 -12.70 -3.38 -7.37
N PRO A 181 -12.30 -2.38 -6.55
CA PRO A 181 -13.16 -1.90 -5.47
C PRO A 181 -14.38 -1.17 -6.01
N ASP A 182 -15.42 -1.06 -5.17
CA ASP A 182 -16.47 -0.08 -5.40
C ASP A 182 -15.91 1.33 -5.16
N LEU A 183 -15.63 2.04 -6.26
CA LEU A 183 -15.04 3.38 -6.23
C LEU A 183 -15.95 4.44 -5.60
N SER A 184 -17.26 4.18 -5.49
CA SER A 184 -18.20 5.12 -4.85
C SER A 184 -17.91 5.35 -3.35
N PHE A 185 -17.11 4.50 -2.72
CA PHE A 185 -16.64 4.75 -1.37
C PHE A 185 -15.69 5.94 -1.25
N PHE A 186 -15.00 6.30 -2.35
CA PHE A 186 -14.15 7.49 -2.36
C PHE A 186 -14.95 8.80 -2.37
N ASP A 187 -16.26 8.77 -2.72
CA ASP A 187 -17.16 9.93 -2.62
C ASP A 187 -17.44 10.33 -1.16
N LEU A 188 -17.13 9.47 -0.20
CA LEU A 188 -17.25 9.75 1.23
C LEU A 188 -16.16 10.67 1.77
N ILE A 189 -15.12 10.94 0.97
CA ILE A 189 -13.93 11.71 1.38
C ILE A 189 -13.46 12.63 0.26
N VAL A 190 -12.61 13.62 0.58
CA VAL A 190 -11.75 14.31 -0.40
C VAL A 190 -10.39 13.61 -0.38
N PRO A 191 -10.09 12.69 -1.32
CA PRO A 191 -8.86 11.90 -1.25
C PRO A 191 -7.62 12.80 -1.29
N CYS A 192 -6.76 12.72 -0.27
CA CYS A 192 -5.53 13.51 -0.15
C CYS A 192 -5.74 15.04 -0.20
N GLY A 193 -6.96 15.56 0.00
CA GLY A 193 -7.29 16.99 -0.14
C GLY A 193 -7.23 17.52 -1.58
N LEU A 194 -7.25 16.64 -2.58
CA LEU A 194 -7.18 16.99 -4.01
C LEU A 194 -8.59 17.02 -4.60
N VAL A 195 -9.20 18.20 -4.63
CA VAL A 195 -10.61 18.42 -4.97
C VAL A 195 -10.95 18.06 -6.42
N ASP A 196 -10.00 18.17 -7.36
CA ASP A 196 -10.25 18.03 -8.80
C ASP A 196 -9.64 16.76 -9.43
N ARG A 197 -9.21 15.79 -8.61
CA ARG A 197 -8.55 14.58 -9.10
C ARG A 197 -9.34 13.33 -8.76
N GLY A 198 -9.68 12.56 -9.79
CA GLY A 198 -10.42 11.32 -9.68
C GLY A 198 -9.61 10.17 -9.08
N VAL A 199 -10.33 9.11 -8.75
CA VAL A 199 -9.78 7.79 -8.38
C VAL A 199 -10.24 6.79 -9.43
N THR A 200 -9.41 5.77 -9.69
CA THR A 200 -9.73 4.70 -10.63
C THR A 200 -9.22 3.35 -10.12
N SER A 201 -9.43 2.29 -10.89
CA SER A 201 -8.99 0.93 -10.60
C SER A 201 -8.53 0.22 -11.87
N ILE A 202 -7.78 -0.87 -11.74
CA ILE A 202 -7.36 -1.70 -12.87
C ILE A 202 -8.59 -2.14 -13.69
N ASN A 203 -9.63 -2.61 -13.02
CA ASN A 203 -10.85 -3.06 -13.69
C ASN A 203 -11.55 -1.93 -14.46
N ALA A 204 -11.60 -0.72 -13.91
CA ALA A 204 -12.20 0.43 -14.59
C ALA A 204 -11.38 0.85 -15.82
N GLU A 205 -10.04 0.85 -15.75
CA GLU A 205 -9.17 1.19 -16.89
C GLU A 205 -9.24 0.13 -18.01
N LEU A 206 -9.59 -1.11 -17.69
CA LEU A 206 -9.77 -2.21 -18.65
C LEU A 206 -11.23 -2.42 -19.09
N GLY A 207 -12.12 -1.43 -18.85
CA GLY A 207 -13.50 -1.46 -19.32
C GLY A 207 -14.39 -2.51 -18.62
N GLY A 208 -14.06 -2.91 -17.39
CA GLY A 208 -14.86 -3.84 -16.58
C GLY A 208 -14.50 -5.33 -16.74
N ALA A 209 -13.54 -5.67 -17.60
CA ALA A 209 -13.09 -7.04 -17.85
C ALA A 209 -11.63 -7.22 -17.41
N GLY A 210 -11.29 -6.69 -16.24
CA GLY A 210 -9.94 -6.76 -15.68
C GLY A 210 -9.58 -8.11 -15.06
N PRO A 211 -8.31 -8.27 -14.66
CA PRO A 211 -7.82 -9.46 -13.97
C PRO A 211 -8.45 -9.60 -12.58
N THR A 212 -8.39 -10.80 -12.05
CA THR A 212 -8.78 -11.09 -10.67
C THR A 212 -7.82 -10.45 -9.67
N PHE A 213 -8.27 -10.33 -8.41
CA PHE A 213 -7.44 -9.84 -7.31
C PHE A 213 -6.15 -10.67 -7.15
N ASP A 214 -6.25 -12.00 -7.22
CA ASP A 214 -5.11 -12.91 -7.03
C ASP A 214 -4.09 -12.80 -8.18
N GLU A 215 -4.54 -12.69 -9.43
CA GLU A 215 -3.66 -12.48 -10.58
C GLU A 215 -2.86 -11.18 -10.46
N VAL A 216 -3.50 -10.09 -10.03
CA VAL A 216 -2.79 -8.81 -9.81
C VAL A 216 -1.82 -8.93 -8.64
N LEU A 217 -2.22 -9.61 -7.56
CA LEU A 217 -1.37 -9.81 -6.40
C LEU A 217 -0.11 -10.60 -6.75
N ASP A 218 -0.22 -11.65 -7.55
CA ASP A 218 0.93 -12.46 -8.00
C ASP A 218 1.93 -11.63 -8.82
N ILE A 219 1.44 -10.80 -9.76
CA ILE A 219 2.29 -9.91 -10.55
C ILE A 219 2.93 -8.83 -9.65
N LEU A 220 2.16 -8.22 -8.75
CA LEU A 220 2.67 -7.20 -7.84
C LEU A 220 3.78 -7.76 -6.92
N GLN A 221 3.62 -8.97 -6.40
CA GLN A 221 4.64 -9.63 -5.59
C GLN A 221 5.88 -9.99 -6.42
N SER A 222 5.71 -10.41 -7.67
CA SER A 222 6.84 -10.67 -8.58
C SER A 222 7.64 -9.41 -8.85
N GLN A 223 6.96 -8.29 -9.19
CA GLN A 223 7.62 -7.01 -9.43
C GLN A 223 8.32 -6.48 -8.16
N PHE A 224 7.70 -6.66 -7.00
CA PHE A 224 8.31 -6.31 -5.72
C PHE A 224 9.59 -7.12 -5.45
N ARG A 225 9.57 -8.44 -5.70
CA ARG A 225 10.73 -9.31 -5.56
C ARG A 225 11.87 -8.94 -6.51
N GLU A 226 11.56 -8.66 -7.77
CA GLU A 226 12.54 -8.23 -8.78
C GLU A 226 13.21 -6.93 -8.39
N ALA A 227 12.43 -5.94 -7.96
CA ALA A 227 12.94 -4.65 -7.51
C ALA A 227 13.83 -4.78 -6.26
N LEU A 228 13.47 -5.64 -5.30
CA LEU A 228 14.31 -5.95 -4.15
C LEU A 228 15.64 -6.59 -4.55
N SER A 229 15.59 -7.59 -5.44
CA SER A 229 16.79 -8.29 -5.92
C SER A 229 17.77 -7.31 -6.57
N ALA A 230 17.28 -6.41 -7.41
CA ALA A 230 18.10 -5.37 -8.03
C ALA A 230 18.73 -4.43 -6.99
N THR A 231 17.93 -3.96 -6.01
CA THR A 231 18.40 -3.07 -4.93
C THR A 231 19.51 -3.73 -4.09
N ILE A 232 19.41 -5.03 -3.82
CA ILE A 232 20.43 -5.76 -3.05
C ILE A 232 21.71 -5.94 -3.87
N GLN A 233 21.60 -6.21 -5.18
CA GLN A 233 22.74 -6.37 -6.08
C GLN A 233 23.52 -5.07 -6.28
N GLU A 234 22.86 -3.92 -6.36
CA GLU A 234 23.51 -2.61 -6.49
C GLU A 234 24.33 -2.20 -5.26
N ARG A 235 24.13 -2.88 -4.12
CA ARG A 235 24.89 -2.65 -2.88
C ARG A 235 26.21 -3.44 -2.80
N CYS A 236 26.35 -4.51 -3.59
CA CYS A 236 27.56 -5.31 -3.67
C CYS A 236 28.53 -4.75 -4.70
#